data_c8cd086d331874626946b0f630068d13
#
_entry.id   c8cd086d331874626946b0f630068d13
#
_cell.length_a   1.000
_cell.length_b   1.000
_cell.length_c   1.000
_cell.angle_alpha   90.00
_cell.angle_beta   90.00
_cell.angle_gamma   90.00
#
_symmetry.space_group_name_H-M   'P 1'
#
loop_
_entity.id
_entity.type
_entity.pdbx_description
1 polymer ?
#
loop_
_entity_poly.entity_id
_entity_poly.type
_entity_poly.pdbx_seq_one_letter_code
_entity_poly.pdbx_strand_id
1 'polypeptide(L)'
;MYLLSSNIGEIGLMAAATLAGAPLPLTAVQLLYVNLATDGLPALALAFDPPDPDLMRRPPRDRRHGIFTRPVVVLMLASGAWSTLANFALFMWVLNSGRGVREAMAMTFLSLVLIQFCNAYNFRSDRRSLFDRPFANRWLNLAILWEVTLLLVVVYTPLLQVPFSTLALGLADWALVAVVAVSIVPVVELCKCLVRRGVFGPLD
;
A
#
# COMPACT_ATOMS: atom_id res chain seq x y z
N MET A 1 1.20 9.33 7.30
CA MET A 1 0.92 9.22 5.86
C MET A 1 0.58 7.79 5.45
N TYR A 2 1.46 6.83 5.75
CA TYR A 2 1.31 5.42 5.35
C TYR A 2 -0.09 4.85 5.65
N LEU A 3 -0.48 4.76 6.92
CA LEU A 3 -1.78 4.20 7.34
C LEU A 3 -3.00 4.89 6.70
N LEU A 4 -2.98 6.22 6.62
CA LEU A 4 -4.10 6.95 6.03
C LEU A 4 -4.23 6.69 4.53
N SER A 5 -3.11 6.60 3.83
CA SER A 5 -3.08 6.25 2.41
C SER A 5 -3.59 4.83 2.15
N SER A 6 -3.19 3.86 2.99
CA SER A 6 -3.67 2.48 2.93
C SER A 6 -5.18 2.40 3.13
N ASN A 7 -5.69 3.03 4.19
CA ASN A 7 -7.13 3.07 4.49
C ASN A 7 -7.95 3.74 3.38
N ILE A 8 -7.44 4.80 2.74
CA ILE A 8 -8.09 5.42 1.59
C ILE A 8 -8.23 4.40 0.44
N GLY A 9 -7.16 3.62 0.18
CA GLY A 9 -7.17 2.58 -0.84
C GLY A 9 -8.20 1.48 -0.55
N GLU A 10 -8.27 1.01 0.68
CA GLU A 10 -9.22 -0.03 1.12
C GLU A 10 -10.68 0.43 1.03
N ILE A 11 -10.98 1.58 1.64
CA ILE A 11 -12.32 2.17 1.61
C ILE A 11 -12.74 2.48 0.18
N GLY A 12 -11.81 3.05 -0.60
CA GLY A 12 -12.05 3.36 -2.01
C GLY A 12 -12.37 2.12 -2.84
N LEU A 13 -11.63 1.03 -2.65
CA LEU A 13 -11.86 -0.25 -3.32
C LEU A 13 -13.25 -0.83 -2.98
N MET A 14 -13.61 -0.86 -1.70
CA MET A 14 -14.91 -1.37 -1.25
C MET A 14 -16.06 -0.51 -1.79
N ALA A 15 -15.90 0.82 -1.75
CA ALA A 15 -16.88 1.76 -2.28
C ALA A 15 -17.03 1.63 -3.81
N ALA A 16 -15.92 1.54 -4.54
CA ALA A 16 -15.94 1.39 -6.00
C ALA A 16 -16.67 0.10 -6.42
N ALA A 17 -16.37 -1.03 -5.76
CA ALA A 17 -17.04 -2.30 -6.05
C ALA A 17 -18.54 -2.23 -5.74
N THR A 18 -18.94 -1.64 -4.61
CA THR A 18 -20.35 -1.47 -4.23
C THR A 18 -21.09 -0.58 -5.21
N LEU A 19 -20.52 0.55 -5.60
CA LEU A 19 -21.10 1.47 -6.58
C LEU A 19 -21.22 0.85 -7.99
N ALA A 20 -20.30 -0.02 -8.34
CA ALA A 20 -20.35 -0.76 -9.60
C ALA A 20 -21.34 -1.94 -9.58
N GLY A 21 -21.98 -2.24 -8.45
CA GLY A 21 -22.86 -3.41 -8.29
C GLY A 21 -22.08 -4.75 -8.36
N ALA A 22 -20.76 -4.72 -8.17
CA ALA A 22 -19.93 -5.90 -8.16
C ALA A 22 -19.94 -6.60 -6.78
N PRO A 23 -19.59 -7.89 -6.69
CA PRO A 23 -19.36 -8.55 -5.42
C PRO A 23 -18.33 -7.81 -4.58
N LEU A 24 -18.37 -7.98 -3.25
CA LEU A 24 -17.35 -7.39 -2.38
C LEU A 24 -15.97 -7.96 -2.68
N PRO A 25 -14.96 -7.11 -2.92
CA PRO A 25 -13.61 -7.54 -3.30
C PRO A 25 -12.80 -8.14 -2.16
N LEU A 26 -13.20 -7.87 -0.91
CA LEU A 26 -12.53 -8.34 0.30
C LEU A 26 -13.55 -8.85 1.31
N THR A 27 -13.18 -9.89 2.06
CA THR A 27 -13.94 -10.34 3.22
C THR A 27 -13.62 -9.51 4.46
N ALA A 28 -14.48 -9.57 5.48
CA ALA A 28 -14.21 -8.93 6.77
C ALA A 28 -12.93 -9.47 7.43
N VAL A 29 -12.63 -10.76 7.27
CA VAL A 29 -11.42 -11.40 7.80
C VAL A 29 -10.18 -10.88 7.09
N GLN A 30 -10.23 -10.69 5.77
CA GLN A 30 -9.14 -10.11 4.99
C GLN A 30 -8.88 -8.64 5.40
N LEU A 31 -9.94 -7.83 5.55
CA LEU A 31 -9.81 -6.45 6.03
C LEU A 31 -9.22 -6.39 7.44
N LEU A 32 -9.65 -7.27 8.34
CA LEU A 32 -9.08 -7.33 9.69
C LEU A 32 -7.60 -7.70 9.64
N TYR A 33 -7.22 -8.66 8.80
CA TYR A 33 -5.82 -9.05 8.62
C TYR A 33 -4.97 -7.88 8.10
N VAL A 34 -5.46 -7.17 7.09
CA VAL A 34 -4.76 -6.01 6.51
C VAL A 34 -4.54 -4.95 7.59
N ASN A 35 -5.57 -4.54 8.30
CA ASN A 35 -5.47 -3.49 9.30
C ASN A 35 -4.67 -3.88 10.56
N LEU A 36 -4.68 -5.15 10.95
CA LEU A 36 -4.00 -5.61 12.16
C LEU A 36 -2.58 -6.09 11.88
N ALA A 37 -2.41 -6.95 10.89
CA ALA A 37 -1.14 -7.57 10.59
C ALA A 37 -0.28 -6.67 9.67
N THR A 38 -0.79 -6.29 8.49
CA THR A 38 0.04 -5.63 7.47
C THR A 38 0.23 -4.14 7.68
N ASP A 39 -0.66 -3.46 8.39
CA ASP A 39 -0.50 -2.03 8.70
C ASP A 39 0.29 -1.80 10.00
N GLY A 40 0.16 -2.68 10.99
CA GLY A 40 0.70 -2.47 12.33
C GLY A 40 2.23 -2.47 12.40
N LEU A 41 2.86 -3.57 11.98
CA LEU A 41 4.31 -3.74 12.10
C LEU A 41 5.12 -2.79 11.20
N PRO A 42 4.78 -2.59 9.91
CA PRO A 42 5.46 -1.61 9.09
C PRO A 42 5.31 -0.17 9.61
N ALA A 43 4.13 0.21 10.15
CA ALA A 43 3.95 1.53 10.75
C ALA A 43 4.84 1.74 11.97
N LEU A 44 4.95 0.73 12.85
CA LEU A 44 5.89 0.76 13.97
C LEU A 44 7.35 0.84 13.49
N ALA A 45 7.71 0.07 12.47
CA ALA A 45 9.05 0.08 11.91
C ALA A 45 9.43 1.45 11.30
N LEU A 46 8.46 2.14 10.70
CA LEU A 46 8.64 3.50 10.17
C LEU A 46 8.92 4.52 11.29
N ALA A 47 8.43 4.30 12.52
CA ALA A 47 8.77 5.16 13.67
C ALA A 47 10.25 5.07 14.06
N PHE A 48 10.95 4.00 13.67
CA PHE A 48 12.38 3.80 13.89
C PHE A 48 13.22 4.09 12.65
N ASP A 49 12.66 4.81 11.67
CA ASP A 49 13.42 5.14 10.45
C ASP A 49 14.61 6.05 10.78
N PRO A 50 15.79 5.80 10.20
CA PRO A 50 16.95 6.67 10.39
C PRO A 50 16.64 8.12 9.99
N PRO A 51 17.09 9.12 10.78
CA PRO A 51 16.83 10.51 10.46
C PRO A 51 17.45 10.92 9.13
N ASP A 52 16.81 11.84 8.43
CA ASP A 52 17.34 12.42 7.20
C ASP A 52 18.69 13.10 7.47
N PRO A 53 19.75 12.87 6.67
CA PRO A 53 21.08 13.45 6.89
C PRO A 53 21.13 14.97 6.91
N ASP A 54 20.16 15.64 6.28
CA ASP A 54 20.04 17.09 6.20
C ASP A 54 19.07 17.68 7.22
N LEU A 55 18.53 16.85 8.14
CA LEU A 55 17.55 17.29 9.14
C LEU A 55 18.04 18.47 9.98
N MET A 56 19.30 18.43 10.42
CA MET A 56 19.91 19.49 11.25
C MET A 56 20.25 20.77 10.46
N ARG A 57 20.17 20.75 9.14
CA ARG A 57 20.42 21.91 8.29
C ARG A 57 19.15 22.68 7.91
N ARG A 58 17.99 22.10 8.22
CA ARG A 58 16.69 22.70 7.93
C ARG A 58 16.29 23.65 9.05
N PRO A 59 15.62 24.77 8.72
CA PRO A 59 15.02 25.63 9.75
C PRO A 59 13.97 24.84 10.53
N PRO A 60 13.74 25.22 11.80
CA PRO A 60 12.66 24.61 12.59
C PRO A 60 11.32 24.78 11.89
N ARG A 61 10.49 23.73 11.95
CA ARG A 61 9.15 23.75 11.37
C ARG A 61 8.28 24.80 12.07
N ASP A 62 7.54 25.59 11.31
CA ASP A 62 6.57 26.53 11.87
C ASP A 62 5.44 25.75 12.57
N ARG A 63 5.21 26.04 13.86
CA ARG A 63 4.17 25.42 14.67
C ARG A 63 2.75 25.71 14.19
N ARG A 64 2.57 26.73 13.36
CA ARG A 64 1.29 27.09 12.77
C ARG A 64 0.86 26.13 11.64
N HIS A 65 1.82 25.46 11.02
CA HIS A 65 1.54 24.46 10.01
C HIS A 65 1.28 23.11 10.65
N GLY A 66 0.06 22.58 10.49
CA GLY A 66 -0.34 21.27 10.95
C GLY A 66 0.46 20.14 10.27
N ILE A 67 0.24 18.89 10.71
CA ILE A 67 0.90 17.69 10.15
C ILE A 67 0.47 17.48 8.68
N PHE A 68 -0.75 17.87 8.33
CA PHE A 68 -1.33 17.72 6.99
C PHE A 68 -1.05 18.95 6.14
N THR A 69 0.17 19.05 5.62
CA THR A 69 0.50 20.03 4.60
C THR A 69 -0.09 19.62 3.24
N ARG A 70 -0.29 20.57 2.33
CA ARG A 70 -0.82 20.26 0.98
C ARG A 70 -0.02 19.18 0.26
N PRO A 71 1.34 19.20 0.24
CA PRO A 71 2.12 18.13 -0.37
C PRO A 71 1.84 16.75 0.25
N VAL A 72 1.74 16.67 1.58
CA VAL A 72 1.45 15.43 2.31
C VAL A 72 0.07 14.88 1.93
N VAL A 73 -0.94 15.74 1.89
CA VAL A 73 -2.31 15.34 1.51
C VAL A 73 -2.36 14.85 0.06
N VAL A 74 -1.67 15.53 -0.87
CA VAL A 74 -1.60 15.11 -2.28
C VAL A 74 -0.96 13.73 -2.40
N LEU A 75 0.17 13.48 -1.72
CA LEU A 75 0.82 12.17 -1.73
C LEU A 75 -0.10 11.06 -1.20
N MET A 76 -0.79 11.32 -0.10
CA MET A 76 -1.72 10.36 0.50
C MET A 76 -2.90 10.04 -0.43
N LEU A 77 -3.53 11.09 -0.99
CA LEU A 77 -4.67 10.92 -1.88
C LEU A 77 -4.27 10.26 -3.21
N ALA A 78 -3.14 10.65 -3.79
CA ALA A 78 -2.65 10.04 -5.03
C ALA A 78 -2.34 8.55 -4.85
N SER A 79 -1.68 8.19 -3.75
CA SER A 79 -1.38 6.80 -3.42
C SER A 79 -2.64 5.99 -3.15
N GLY A 80 -3.56 6.50 -2.32
CA GLY A 80 -4.83 5.83 -2.01
C GLY A 80 -5.73 5.68 -3.25
N ALA A 81 -5.84 6.74 -4.07
CA ALA A 81 -6.60 6.69 -5.32
C ALA A 81 -6.02 5.68 -6.31
N TRP A 82 -4.69 5.65 -6.47
CA TRP A 82 -4.05 4.65 -7.33
C TRP A 82 -4.26 3.24 -6.81
N SER A 83 -4.09 3.00 -5.50
CA SER A 83 -4.37 1.70 -4.88
C SER A 83 -5.81 1.26 -5.14
N THR A 84 -6.79 2.16 -4.99
CA THR A 84 -8.19 1.91 -5.33
C THR A 84 -8.35 1.49 -6.79
N LEU A 85 -7.84 2.29 -7.71
CA LEU A 85 -8.01 2.07 -9.16
C LEU A 85 -7.33 0.77 -9.61
N ALA A 86 -6.10 0.53 -9.17
CA ALA A 86 -5.33 -0.64 -9.56
C ALA A 86 -5.96 -1.94 -9.04
N ASN A 87 -6.37 -1.96 -7.77
CA ASN A 87 -7.03 -3.13 -7.18
C ASN A 87 -8.45 -3.34 -7.74
N PHE A 88 -9.21 -2.28 -7.97
CA PHE A 88 -10.53 -2.39 -8.59
C PHE A 88 -10.44 -2.90 -10.04
N ALA A 89 -9.48 -2.38 -10.82
CA ALA A 89 -9.24 -2.85 -12.17
C ALA A 89 -8.82 -4.33 -12.20
N LEU A 90 -7.93 -4.74 -11.30
CA LEU A 90 -7.52 -6.14 -11.14
C LEU A 90 -8.74 -7.02 -10.80
N PHE A 91 -9.53 -6.62 -9.80
CA PHE A 91 -10.73 -7.34 -9.37
C PHE A 91 -11.71 -7.55 -10.53
N MET A 92 -12.07 -6.47 -11.22
CA MET A 92 -12.99 -6.53 -12.36
C MET A 92 -12.43 -7.34 -13.54
N TRP A 93 -11.13 -7.24 -13.79
CA TRP A 93 -10.49 -8.02 -14.83
C TRP A 93 -10.54 -9.52 -14.55
N VAL A 94 -10.24 -9.95 -13.29
CA VAL A 94 -10.31 -11.37 -12.91
C VAL A 94 -11.75 -11.88 -12.96
N LEU A 95 -12.73 -11.10 -12.48
CA LEU A 95 -14.14 -11.46 -12.57
C LEU A 95 -14.59 -11.68 -14.02
N ASN A 96 -14.23 -10.76 -14.91
CA ASN A 96 -14.63 -10.82 -16.32
C ASN A 96 -13.87 -11.91 -17.12
N SER A 97 -12.76 -12.40 -16.60
CA SER A 97 -12.02 -13.52 -17.20
C SER A 97 -12.63 -14.90 -16.92
N GLY A 98 -13.74 -14.95 -16.17
CA GLY A 98 -14.43 -16.20 -15.85
C GLY A 98 -13.76 -17.04 -14.75
N ARG A 99 -12.76 -16.52 -14.05
CA ARG A 99 -12.00 -17.23 -13.01
C ARG A 99 -12.73 -17.35 -11.67
N GLY A 100 -13.86 -16.68 -11.51
CA GLY A 100 -14.72 -16.76 -10.33
C GLY A 100 -14.37 -15.73 -9.23
N VAL A 101 -15.39 -15.49 -8.37
CA VAL A 101 -15.33 -14.43 -7.34
C VAL A 101 -14.21 -14.70 -6.31
N ARG A 102 -14.05 -15.96 -5.87
CA ARG A 102 -13.06 -16.32 -4.85
C ARG A 102 -11.62 -16.05 -5.31
N GLU A 103 -11.35 -16.32 -6.57
CA GLU A 103 -10.03 -16.06 -7.15
C GLU A 103 -9.78 -14.55 -7.31
N ALA A 104 -10.79 -13.81 -7.76
CA ALA A 104 -10.73 -12.36 -7.84
C ALA A 104 -10.47 -11.74 -6.46
N MET A 105 -11.15 -12.20 -5.41
CA MET A 105 -10.94 -11.75 -4.03
C MET A 105 -9.52 -12.08 -3.55
N ALA A 106 -9.03 -13.30 -3.76
CA ALA A 106 -7.69 -13.72 -3.35
C ALA A 106 -6.60 -12.87 -4.02
N MET A 107 -6.67 -12.68 -5.35
CA MET A 107 -5.70 -11.87 -6.09
C MET A 107 -5.74 -10.40 -5.67
N THR A 108 -6.93 -9.85 -5.43
CA THR A 108 -7.09 -8.45 -4.98
C THR A 108 -6.55 -8.27 -3.56
N PHE A 109 -6.82 -9.20 -2.67
CA PHE A 109 -6.27 -9.21 -1.31
C PHE A 109 -4.73 -9.19 -1.33
N LEU A 110 -4.11 -10.08 -2.12
CA LEU A 110 -2.66 -10.12 -2.24
C LEU A 110 -2.09 -8.84 -2.86
N SER A 111 -2.74 -8.34 -3.92
CA SER A 111 -2.33 -7.08 -4.57
C SER A 111 -2.37 -5.91 -3.58
N LEU A 112 -3.44 -5.80 -2.80
CA LEU A 112 -3.60 -4.76 -1.78
C LEU A 112 -2.46 -4.81 -0.76
N VAL A 113 -2.19 -6.00 -0.20
CA VAL A 113 -1.10 -6.20 0.77
C VAL A 113 0.26 -5.85 0.17
N LEU A 114 0.56 -6.29 -1.05
CA LEU A 114 1.83 -5.95 -1.70
C LEU A 114 1.95 -4.46 -2.04
N ILE A 115 0.86 -3.78 -2.41
CA ILE A 115 0.83 -2.31 -2.59
C ILE A 115 1.17 -1.63 -1.26
N GLN A 116 0.65 -2.11 -0.13
CA GLN A 116 0.97 -1.55 1.18
C GLN A 116 2.46 -1.71 1.51
N PHE A 117 3.08 -2.84 1.17
CA PHE A 117 4.53 -3.01 1.34
C PHE A 117 5.32 -2.01 0.49
N CYS A 118 4.95 -1.80 -0.76
CA CYS A 118 5.55 -0.78 -1.61
C CYS A 118 5.36 0.62 -1.00
N ASN A 119 4.18 0.91 -0.47
CA ASN A 119 3.87 2.18 0.18
C ASN A 119 4.64 2.39 1.49
N ALA A 120 4.88 1.34 2.27
CA ALA A 120 5.70 1.45 3.47
C ALA A 120 7.13 1.95 3.13
N TYR A 121 7.72 1.47 2.04
CA TYR A 121 8.98 2.01 1.54
C TYR A 121 8.85 3.40 0.93
N ASN A 122 7.77 3.67 0.19
CA ASN A 122 7.52 4.97 -0.42
C ASN A 122 7.38 6.08 0.63
N PHE A 123 6.71 5.82 1.75
CA PHE A 123 6.43 6.80 2.80
C PHE A 123 7.50 6.92 3.89
N ARG A 124 8.68 6.33 3.69
CA ARG A 124 9.85 6.58 4.54
C ARG A 124 10.29 8.04 4.51
N SER A 125 10.11 8.70 3.38
CA SER A 125 10.33 10.13 3.23
C SER A 125 9.33 10.75 2.26
N ASP A 126 8.85 11.94 2.56
CA ASP A 126 8.01 12.75 1.69
C ASP A 126 8.81 13.48 0.59
N ARG A 127 10.13 13.56 0.74
CA ARG A 127 11.05 14.30 -0.14
C ARG A 127 11.98 13.42 -0.93
N ARG A 128 12.45 12.31 -0.35
CA ARG A 128 13.44 11.43 -0.97
C ARG A 128 12.79 10.37 -1.82
N SER A 129 13.50 10.01 -2.88
CA SER A 129 13.10 8.87 -3.70
C SER A 129 13.22 7.57 -2.92
N LEU A 130 12.34 6.60 -3.23
CA LEU A 130 12.42 5.24 -2.74
C LEU A 130 13.80 4.62 -3.01
N PHE A 131 14.42 4.96 -4.14
CA PHE A 131 15.71 4.41 -4.57
C PHE A 131 16.90 4.96 -3.80
N ASP A 132 16.71 6.00 -2.97
CA ASP A 132 17.76 6.54 -2.11
C ASP A 132 17.80 5.75 -0.79
N ARG A 133 18.69 4.76 -0.72
CA ARG A 133 18.89 3.83 0.41
C ARG A 133 17.62 3.05 0.80
N PRO A 134 17.04 2.25 -0.10
CA PRO A 134 15.77 1.58 0.12
C PRO A 134 15.76 0.68 1.37
N PHE A 135 16.86 -0.02 1.64
CA PHE A 135 16.96 -0.99 2.75
C PHE A 135 17.64 -0.45 4.02
N ALA A 136 17.75 0.87 4.19
CA ALA A 136 18.41 1.46 5.35
C ALA A 136 17.68 1.21 6.69
N ASN A 137 16.36 1.03 6.66
CA ASN A 137 15.58 0.67 7.84
C ASN A 137 15.49 -0.86 7.99
N ARG A 138 16.34 -1.42 8.86
CA ARG A 138 16.36 -2.87 9.13
C ARG A 138 15.06 -3.38 9.75
N TRP A 139 14.39 -2.56 10.55
CA TRP A 139 13.13 -2.94 11.19
C TRP A 139 12.00 -3.05 10.17
N LEU A 140 11.95 -2.12 9.22
CA LEU A 140 11.00 -2.19 8.11
C LEU A 140 11.24 -3.44 7.24
N ASN A 141 12.50 -3.74 6.94
CA ASN A 141 12.84 -4.93 6.16
C ASN A 141 12.41 -6.21 6.88
N LEU A 142 12.64 -6.30 8.20
CA LEU A 142 12.20 -7.45 9.02
C LEU A 142 10.69 -7.54 9.12
N ALA A 143 9.99 -6.40 9.31
CA ALA A 143 8.54 -6.36 9.35
C ALA A 143 7.94 -6.88 8.03
N ILE A 144 8.42 -6.39 6.89
CA ILE A 144 7.92 -6.82 5.58
C ILE A 144 8.27 -8.29 5.30
N LEU A 145 9.46 -8.76 5.66
CA LEU A 145 9.80 -10.18 5.53
C LEU A 145 8.86 -11.07 6.34
N TRP A 146 8.54 -10.65 7.57
CA TRP A 146 7.58 -11.34 8.44
C TRP A 146 6.18 -11.38 7.80
N GLU A 147 5.71 -10.23 7.31
CA GLU A 147 4.41 -10.09 6.67
C GLU A 147 4.29 -10.91 5.39
N VAL A 148 5.33 -10.93 4.56
CA VAL A 148 5.38 -11.79 3.36
C VAL A 148 5.30 -13.27 3.77
N THR A 149 5.99 -13.65 4.84
CA THR A 149 5.92 -15.02 5.36
C THR A 149 4.50 -15.37 5.82
N LEU A 150 3.85 -14.48 6.59
CA LEU A 150 2.46 -14.67 7.01
C LEU A 150 1.51 -14.74 5.81
N LEU A 151 1.69 -13.89 4.81
CA LEU A 151 0.89 -13.89 3.59
C LEU A 151 1.00 -15.23 2.85
N LEU A 152 2.22 -15.76 2.71
CA LEU A 152 2.44 -17.07 2.11
C LEU A 152 1.77 -18.19 2.93
N VAL A 153 1.85 -18.14 4.26
CA VAL A 153 1.15 -19.09 5.14
C VAL A 153 -0.36 -19.04 4.93
N VAL A 154 -0.96 -17.84 4.84
CA VAL A 154 -2.40 -17.67 4.59
C VAL A 154 -2.82 -18.21 3.23
N VAL A 155 -2.00 -18.04 2.20
CA VAL A 155 -2.31 -18.48 0.82
C VAL A 155 -2.14 -19.97 0.63
N TYR A 156 -1.10 -20.57 1.22
CA TYR A 156 -0.74 -21.96 0.94
C TYR A 156 -1.15 -22.97 2.03
N THR A 157 -1.61 -22.50 3.20
CA THR A 157 -2.09 -23.41 4.25
C THR A 157 -3.59 -23.71 4.06
N PRO A 158 -4.00 -24.95 3.79
CA PRO A 158 -5.40 -25.28 3.48
C PRO A 158 -6.38 -24.90 4.60
N LEU A 159 -5.94 -24.98 5.87
CA LEU A 159 -6.75 -24.61 7.04
C LEU A 159 -7.10 -23.12 7.04
N LEU A 160 -6.21 -22.24 6.54
CA LEU A 160 -6.40 -20.80 6.50
C LEU A 160 -7.11 -20.33 5.22
N GLN A 161 -7.05 -21.11 4.14
CA GLN A 161 -7.69 -20.73 2.88
C GLN A 161 -9.21 -20.55 2.99
N VAL A 162 -9.87 -21.31 3.87
CA VAL A 162 -11.32 -21.21 4.04
C VAL A 162 -11.71 -19.91 4.73
N PRO A 163 -11.21 -19.56 5.94
CA PRO A 163 -11.59 -18.31 6.61
C PRO A 163 -11.13 -17.06 5.85
N PHE A 164 -9.98 -17.13 5.16
CA PHE A 164 -9.47 -16.02 4.37
C PHE A 164 -10.01 -15.97 2.95
N SER A 165 -10.83 -16.92 2.52
CA SER A 165 -11.32 -17.03 1.14
C SER A 165 -10.21 -16.94 0.09
N THR A 166 -9.02 -17.47 0.43
CA THR A 166 -7.86 -17.54 -0.46
C THR A 166 -7.79 -18.91 -1.13
N LEU A 167 -6.90 -19.01 -2.09
CA LEU A 167 -6.56 -20.26 -2.79
C LEU A 167 -5.08 -20.20 -3.20
N ALA A 168 -4.50 -21.36 -3.45
CA ALA A 168 -3.14 -21.45 -3.94
C ALA A 168 -3.03 -20.84 -5.34
N LEU A 169 -2.29 -19.76 -5.47
CA LEU A 169 -2.08 -19.05 -6.74
C LEU A 169 -0.86 -19.59 -7.48
N GLY A 170 -0.97 -19.61 -8.80
CA GLY A 170 0.13 -19.96 -9.68
C GLY A 170 1.16 -18.84 -9.83
N LEU A 171 2.32 -19.15 -10.41
CA LEU A 171 3.39 -18.19 -10.65
C LEU A 171 2.95 -17.00 -11.53
N ALA A 172 2.10 -17.26 -12.53
CA ALA A 172 1.57 -16.22 -13.41
C ALA A 172 0.68 -15.22 -12.64
N ASP A 173 -0.11 -15.70 -11.67
CA ASP A 173 -0.96 -14.87 -10.84
C ASP A 173 -0.13 -14.01 -9.88
N TRP A 174 0.90 -14.60 -9.29
CA TRP A 174 1.86 -13.87 -8.47
C TRP A 174 2.60 -12.78 -9.26
N ALA A 175 3.01 -13.09 -10.50
CA ALA A 175 3.64 -12.11 -11.38
C ALA A 175 2.68 -10.94 -11.70
N LEU A 176 1.42 -11.24 -12.02
CA LEU A 176 0.42 -10.22 -12.28
C LEU A 176 0.16 -9.34 -11.05
N VAL A 177 -0.07 -9.96 -9.90
CA VAL A 177 -0.28 -9.26 -8.63
C VAL A 177 0.92 -8.39 -8.26
N ALA A 178 2.15 -8.90 -8.44
CA ALA A 178 3.37 -8.14 -8.20
C ALA A 178 3.52 -6.93 -9.15
N VAL A 179 3.20 -7.09 -10.44
CA VAL A 179 3.21 -5.98 -11.42
C VAL A 179 2.21 -4.89 -11.00
N VAL A 180 0.99 -5.29 -10.63
CA VAL A 180 -0.02 -4.35 -10.14
C VAL A 180 0.46 -3.65 -8.87
N ALA A 181 1.06 -4.39 -7.93
CA ALA A 181 1.57 -3.82 -6.69
C ALA A 181 2.72 -2.82 -6.92
N VAL A 182 3.68 -3.16 -7.78
CA VAL A 182 4.82 -2.28 -8.07
C VAL A 182 4.40 -1.03 -8.83
N SER A 183 3.26 -1.04 -9.54
CA SER A 183 2.75 0.11 -10.29
C SER A 183 2.51 1.35 -9.43
N ILE A 184 2.35 1.22 -8.10
CA ILE A 184 2.23 2.34 -7.17
C ILE A 184 3.52 3.16 -7.07
N VAL A 185 4.69 2.52 -7.24
CA VAL A 185 6.00 3.17 -7.06
C VAL A 185 6.19 4.33 -8.03
N PRO A 186 6.06 4.17 -9.36
CA PRO A 186 6.22 5.30 -10.29
C PRO A 186 5.20 6.41 -10.04
N VAL A 187 3.98 6.11 -9.59
CA VAL A 187 2.95 7.11 -9.30
C VAL A 187 3.36 7.97 -8.11
N VAL A 188 3.77 7.36 -7.01
CA VAL A 188 4.23 8.09 -5.82
C VAL A 188 5.52 8.85 -6.10
N GLU A 189 6.47 8.27 -6.85
CA GLU A 189 7.70 8.96 -7.24
C GLU A 189 7.44 10.18 -8.15
N LEU A 190 6.49 10.09 -9.07
CA LEU A 190 6.05 11.22 -9.88
C LEU A 190 5.46 12.32 -8.99
N CYS A 191 4.58 11.97 -8.06
CA CYS A 191 4.01 12.92 -7.10
C CYS A 191 5.10 13.58 -6.25
N LYS A 192 6.09 12.82 -5.73
CA LYS A 192 7.25 13.36 -5.01
C LYS A 192 8.09 14.30 -5.88
N CYS A 193 8.25 13.98 -7.16
CA CYS A 193 8.95 14.87 -8.10
C CYS A 193 8.22 16.22 -8.25
N LEU A 194 6.90 16.19 -8.38
CA LEU A 194 6.07 17.42 -8.46
C LEU A 194 6.11 18.21 -7.14
N VAL A 195 6.06 17.52 -6.01
CA VAL A 195 6.21 18.12 -4.67
C VAL A 195 7.58 18.80 -4.54
N ARG A 196 8.68 18.16 -4.95
CA ARG A 196 10.03 18.76 -4.93
C ARG A 196 10.15 19.98 -5.85
N ARG A 197 9.38 20.03 -6.94
CA ARG A 197 9.32 21.20 -7.84
C ARG A 197 8.45 22.35 -7.30
N GLY A 198 7.86 22.18 -6.11
CA GLY A 198 7.04 23.21 -5.47
C GLY A 198 5.66 23.41 -6.08
N VAL A 199 5.17 22.49 -6.92
CA VAL A 199 3.87 22.61 -7.61
C VAL A 199 2.70 22.71 -6.59
N PHE A 200 2.85 22.07 -5.42
CA PHE A 200 1.81 22.04 -4.38
C PHE A 200 2.09 22.97 -3.19
N GLY A 201 3.02 23.90 -3.34
CA GLY A 201 3.46 24.82 -2.29
C GLY A 201 4.78 24.42 -1.63
N PRO A 202 5.30 25.28 -0.75
CA PRO A 202 6.58 25.02 -0.09
C PRO A 202 6.47 23.76 0.80
N LEU A 203 7.56 23.02 0.83
CA LEU A 203 7.79 21.95 1.79
C LEU A 203 8.39 22.61 3.06
N ASP A 204 7.55 22.98 4.00
CA ASP A 204 7.99 23.51 5.31
C ASP A 204 8.53 22.43 6.21
#